data_5e9dfdbd2a09d169eb0d51eb727ed050
#
_entry.id   5e9dfdbd2a09d169eb0d51eb727ed050
#
_cell.length_a   1.000
_cell.length_b   1.000
_cell.length_c   1.000
_cell.angle_alpha   90.00
_cell.angle_beta   90.00
_cell.angle_gamma   90.00
#
_symmetry.space_group_name_H-M   'P 1'
#
loop_
_entity.id
_entity.type
_entity.pdbx_description
1 polymer ?
#
loop_
_entity_poly.entity_id
_entity_poly.type
_entity_poly.pdbx_seq_one_letter_code
_entity_poly.pdbx_strand_id
1 'polypeptide(L)'
;MTIQTPATILVVEDEAFLLFAIADELREAGFGVLEASNADQAISLLETNQDISILFTDIDMPGSMDGLRLSAAVRDRWPPVKIIITSGKQQPARDTMPSGGVFLPKPYAAAAVAATIQDLLG
;
A
#
# COMPACT_ATOMS: atom_id res chain seq x y z
N MET A 1 -2.67 -12.99 -28.69
CA MET A 1 -3.25 -12.11 -27.66
C MET A 1 -2.54 -12.34 -26.34
N THR A 2 -2.03 -11.29 -25.74
CA THR A 2 -1.35 -11.40 -24.46
C THR A 2 -2.35 -11.15 -23.34
N ILE A 3 -2.48 -12.11 -22.43
CA ILE A 3 -3.30 -11.92 -21.24
C ILE A 3 -2.41 -11.29 -20.19
N GLN A 4 -2.75 -10.07 -19.78
CA GLN A 4 -2.01 -9.40 -18.71
C GLN A 4 -2.59 -9.78 -17.36
N THR A 5 -1.72 -10.20 -16.46
CA THR A 5 -2.10 -10.41 -15.06
C THR A 5 -2.34 -9.05 -14.43
N PRO A 6 -3.43 -8.85 -13.68
CA PRO A 6 -3.62 -7.59 -12.97
C PRO A 6 -2.52 -7.38 -11.95
N ALA A 7 -2.14 -6.11 -11.74
CA ALA A 7 -1.18 -5.77 -10.71
C ALA A 7 -1.74 -6.13 -9.33
N THR A 8 -0.87 -6.56 -8.44
CA THR A 8 -1.25 -6.93 -7.08
C THR A 8 -0.86 -5.82 -6.12
N ILE A 9 -1.84 -5.37 -5.34
CA ILE A 9 -1.69 -4.31 -4.35
C ILE A 9 -1.75 -4.93 -2.97
N LEU A 10 -0.76 -4.67 -2.13
CA LEU A 10 -0.81 -5.05 -0.72
C LEU A 10 -1.35 -3.87 0.07
N VAL A 11 -2.53 -4.03 0.65
CA VAL A 11 -3.18 -3.01 1.46
C VAL A 11 -2.96 -3.31 2.93
N VAL A 12 -2.41 -2.36 3.67
CA VAL A 12 -2.12 -2.52 5.11
C VAL A 12 -2.86 -1.45 5.89
N GLU A 13 -3.84 -1.87 6.68
CA GLU A 13 -4.72 -0.99 7.44
C GLU A 13 -5.24 -1.76 8.66
N ASP A 14 -5.14 -1.18 9.85
CA ASP A 14 -5.59 -1.84 11.07
C ASP A 14 -7.09 -1.69 11.32
N GLU A 15 -7.74 -0.69 10.74
CA GLU A 15 -9.19 -0.56 10.84
C GLU A 15 -9.88 -1.48 9.84
N ALA A 16 -10.59 -2.49 10.35
CA ALA A 16 -11.17 -3.54 9.52
C ALA A 16 -12.11 -3.02 8.45
N PHE A 17 -12.96 -2.03 8.78
CA PHE A 17 -13.90 -1.48 7.80
C PHE A 17 -13.20 -0.73 6.68
N LEU A 18 -12.16 0.04 7.00
CA LEU A 18 -11.39 0.76 5.98
C LEU A 18 -10.64 -0.22 5.09
N LEU A 19 -10.01 -1.23 5.69
CA LEU A 19 -9.30 -2.26 4.95
C LEU A 19 -10.23 -2.96 3.97
N PHE A 20 -11.38 -3.42 4.45
CA PHE A 20 -12.37 -4.11 3.64
C PHE A 20 -12.87 -3.22 2.50
N ALA A 21 -13.21 -1.97 2.80
CA ALA A 21 -13.79 -1.07 1.83
C ALA A 21 -12.81 -0.75 0.70
N ILE A 22 -11.56 -0.40 1.03
CA ILE A 22 -10.59 -0.06 -0.02
C ILE A 22 -10.17 -1.30 -0.82
N ALA A 23 -10.03 -2.44 -0.17
CA ALA A 23 -9.70 -3.68 -0.87
C ALA A 23 -10.78 -4.05 -1.89
N ASP A 24 -12.04 -3.95 -1.50
CA ASP A 24 -13.16 -4.25 -2.37
C ASP A 24 -13.21 -3.31 -3.58
N GLU A 25 -13.06 -2.01 -3.33
CA GLU A 25 -13.04 -1.01 -4.40
C GLU A 25 -11.89 -1.23 -5.38
N LEU A 26 -10.71 -1.59 -4.89
CA LEU A 26 -9.57 -1.85 -5.76
C LEU A 26 -9.77 -3.13 -6.58
N ARG A 27 -10.40 -4.15 -6.00
CA ARG A 27 -10.74 -5.36 -6.74
C ARG A 27 -11.75 -5.06 -7.85
N GLU A 28 -12.73 -4.21 -7.57
CA GLU A 28 -13.70 -3.79 -8.59
C GLU A 28 -13.03 -2.98 -9.70
N ALA A 29 -11.96 -2.26 -9.39
CA ALA A 29 -11.18 -1.53 -10.37
C ALA A 29 -10.27 -2.43 -11.22
N GLY A 30 -10.22 -3.73 -10.92
CA GLY A 30 -9.47 -4.71 -11.71
C GLY A 30 -8.11 -5.09 -11.14
N PHE A 31 -7.75 -4.64 -9.95
CA PHE A 31 -6.48 -5.00 -9.31
C PHE A 31 -6.60 -6.29 -8.50
N GLY A 32 -5.50 -7.03 -8.40
CA GLY A 32 -5.35 -8.05 -7.38
C GLY A 32 -5.06 -7.36 -6.04
N VAL A 33 -5.63 -7.88 -4.94
CA VAL A 33 -5.45 -7.26 -3.63
C VAL A 33 -5.14 -8.32 -2.58
N LEU A 34 -4.10 -8.06 -1.81
CA LEU A 34 -3.79 -8.79 -0.59
C LEU A 34 -4.01 -7.84 0.59
N GLU A 35 -4.50 -8.36 1.70
CA GLU A 35 -4.88 -7.56 2.85
C GLU A 35 -4.03 -7.93 4.05
N ALA A 36 -3.55 -6.91 4.77
CA ALA A 36 -2.83 -7.08 6.02
C ALA A 36 -3.35 -6.06 7.03
N SER A 37 -3.47 -6.45 8.29
CA SER A 37 -3.94 -5.56 9.34
C SER A 37 -2.81 -5.00 10.20
N ASN A 38 -1.57 -5.40 9.94
CA ASN A 38 -0.39 -4.87 10.63
C ASN A 38 0.86 -5.14 9.79
N ALA A 39 1.98 -4.58 10.24
CA ALA A 39 3.25 -4.69 9.50
C ALA A 39 3.77 -6.12 9.44
N ASP A 40 3.62 -6.91 10.51
CA ASP A 40 4.10 -8.29 10.52
C ASP A 40 3.40 -9.14 9.46
N GLN A 41 2.09 -8.99 9.33
CA GLN A 41 1.31 -9.66 8.28
C GLN A 41 1.76 -9.20 6.89
N ALA A 42 2.01 -7.90 6.73
CA ALA A 42 2.47 -7.34 5.46
C ALA A 42 3.82 -7.93 5.04
N ILE A 43 4.78 -7.99 5.95
CA ILE A 43 6.10 -8.56 5.68
C ILE A 43 5.96 -10.03 5.29
N SER A 44 5.14 -10.78 6.01
CA SER A 44 4.90 -12.19 5.72
C SER A 44 4.35 -12.39 4.31
N LEU A 45 3.42 -11.54 3.88
CA LEU A 45 2.86 -11.59 2.53
C LEU A 45 3.90 -11.22 1.47
N LEU A 46 4.73 -10.23 1.75
CA LEU A 46 5.82 -9.84 0.83
C LEU A 46 6.84 -10.96 0.67
N GLU A 47 7.13 -11.70 1.73
CA GLU A 47 8.09 -12.81 1.69
C GLU A 47 7.55 -14.00 0.90
N THR A 48 6.24 -14.17 0.83
CA THR A 48 5.61 -15.33 0.18
C THR A 48 4.99 -15.00 -1.18
N ASN A 49 4.89 -13.72 -1.56
CA ASN A 49 4.29 -13.30 -2.82
C ASN A 49 5.23 -12.35 -3.55
N GLN A 50 5.87 -12.83 -4.61
CA GLN A 50 6.88 -12.06 -5.35
C GLN A 50 6.27 -11.10 -6.37
N ASP A 51 4.97 -11.17 -6.59
CA ASP A 51 4.27 -10.40 -7.61
C ASP A 51 3.56 -9.15 -7.08
N ILE A 52 3.79 -8.80 -5.81
CA ILE A 52 3.25 -7.55 -5.26
C ILE A 52 3.93 -6.36 -5.94
N SER A 53 3.12 -5.49 -6.54
CA SER A 53 3.60 -4.33 -7.28
C SER A 53 3.57 -3.06 -6.46
N ILE A 54 2.60 -2.93 -5.56
CA ILE A 54 2.34 -1.71 -4.78
C ILE A 54 2.10 -2.07 -3.32
N LEU A 55 2.71 -1.31 -2.42
CA LEU A 55 2.36 -1.27 -1.01
C LEU A 55 1.52 -0.02 -0.78
N PHE A 56 0.31 -0.20 -0.28
CA PHE A 56 -0.57 0.88 0.17
C PHE A 56 -0.76 0.73 1.67
N THR A 57 -0.16 1.60 2.46
CA THR A 57 -0.14 1.45 3.92
C THR A 57 -0.55 2.70 4.65
N ASP A 58 -1.32 2.51 5.74
CA ASP A 58 -1.54 3.54 6.74
C ASP A 58 -0.26 3.71 7.56
N ILE A 59 0.02 4.94 7.99
CA ILE A 59 1.13 5.22 8.90
C ILE A 59 0.76 4.79 10.32
N ASP A 60 -0.44 5.13 10.76
CA ASP A 60 -0.85 5.03 12.15
C ASP A 60 -1.38 3.64 12.46
N MET A 61 -0.50 2.71 12.74
CA MET A 61 -0.84 1.33 13.07
C MET A 61 -0.17 0.89 14.35
N PRO A 62 -0.88 0.14 15.21
CA PRO A 62 -0.26 -0.47 16.37
C PRO A 62 0.62 -1.66 15.97
N GLY A 63 1.43 -2.16 16.89
CA GLY A 63 2.24 -3.35 16.68
C GLY A 63 3.72 -3.05 16.60
N SER A 64 4.46 -3.95 15.93
CA SER A 64 5.92 -3.93 15.92
C SER A 64 6.50 -2.74 15.15
N MET A 65 5.80 -2.22 14.15
CA MET A 65 6.23 -1.03 13.42
C MET A 65 5.03 -0.32 12.78
N ASP A 66 5.15 0.99 12.64
CA ASP A 66 4.16 1.80 11.92
C ASP A 66 4.38 1.71 10.40
N GLY A 67 3.52 2.39 9.64
CA GLY A 67 3.57 2.36 8.19
C GLY A 67 4.82 3.01 7.60
N LEU A 68 5.40 4.01 8.26
CA LEU A 68 6.65 4.62 7.78
C LEU A 68 7.81 3.65 7.90
N ARG A 69 7.94 2.96 9.04
CA ARG A 69 8.97 1.94 9.23
C ARG A 69 8.76 0.76 8.29
N LEU A 70 7.50 0.34 8.11
CA LEU A 70 7.18 -0.70 7.15
C LEU A 70 7.61 -0.30 5.74
N SER A 71 7.29 0.91 5.32
CA SER A 71 7.64 1.37 3.97
C SER A 71 9.15 1.48 3.77
N ALA A 72 9.90 1.88 4.80
CA ALA A 72 11.35 1.90 4.75
C ALA A 72 11.92 0.49 4.58
N ALA A 73 11.39 -0.48 5.33
CA ALA A 73 11.79 -1.88 5.21
C ALA A 73 11.50 -2.45 3.82
N VAL A 74 10.34 -2.11 3.26
CA VAL A 74 9.96 -2.54 1.92
C VAL A 74 10.86 -1.92 0.86
N ARG A 75 11.19 -0.65 0.98
CA ARG A 75 12.11 0.02 0.06
C ARG A 75 13.48 -0.65 0.07
N ASP A 76 13.93 -1.07 1.23
CA ASP A 76 15.23 -1.73 1.39
C ASP A 76 15.23 -3.16 0.81
N ARG A 77 14.21 -3.95 1.14
CA ARG A 77 14.18 -5.39 0.81
C ARG A 77 13.55 -5.70 -0.54
N TRP A 78 12.58 -4.91 -0.96
CA TRP A 78 11.84 -5.13 -2.22
C TRP A 78 11.79 -3.82 -3.04
N PRO A 79 12.94 -3.32 -3.52
CA PRO A 79 13.02 -2.01 -4.19
C PRO A 79 12.05 -1.81 -5.35
N PRO A 80 11.67 -2.83 -6.14
CA PRO A 80 10.71 -2.62 -7.23
C PRO A 80 9.30 -2.28 -6.77
N VAL A 81 8.92 -2.60 -5.53
CA VAL A 81 7.58 -2.31 -5.02
C VAL A 81 7.41 -0.80 -4.87
N LYS A 82 6.35 -0.25 -5.49
CA LYS A 82 6.00 1.16 -5.35
C LYS A 82 5.25 1.36 -4.04
N ILE A 83 5.34 2.56 -3.46
CA ILE A 83 4.83 2.80 -2.11
C ILE A 83 3.87 3.97 -2.09
N ILE A 84 2.68 3.76 -1.54
CA ILE A 84 1.69 4.78 -1.23
C ILE A 84 1.45 4.75 0.27
N ILE A 85 1.54 5.92 0.90
CA ILE A 85 1.38 6.07 2.35
C ILE A 85 0.17 6.96 2.60
N THR A 86 -0.66 6.60 3.57
CA THR A 86 -1.84 7.38 3.93
C THR A 86 -1.89 7.61 5.44
N SER A 87 -2.50 8.73 5.84
CA SER A 87 -2.70 9.06 7.24
C SER A 87 -3.83 10.09 7.37
N GLY A 88 -4.54 10.01 8.49
CA GLY A 88 -5.51 11.03 8.88
C GLY A 88 -4.86 12.23 9.58
N LYS A 89 -3.57 12.17 9.81
CA LYS A 89 -2.78 13.21 10.45
C LYS A 89 -2.03 14.03 9.41
N GLN A 90 -1.07 14.82 9.86
CA GLN A 90 -0.25 15.63 8.95
C GLN A 90 0.60 14.76 8.04
N GLN A 91 0.85 15.28 6.84
CA GLN A 91 1.79 14.67 5.92
C GLN A 91 3.16 14.54 6.58
N PRO A 92 3.83 13.38 6.47
CA PRO A 92 5.17 13.21 7.02
C PRO A 92 6.17 14.16 6.35
N ALA A 93 7.23 14.49 7.08
CA ALA A 93 8.32 15.25 6.50
C ALA A 93 8.95 14.48 5.34
N ARG A 94 9.44 15.22 4.33
CA ARG A 94 9.99 14.63 3.11
C ARG A 94 11.10 13.62 3.39
N ASP A 95 11.96 13.91 4.35
CA ASP A 95 13.10 13.08 4.69
C ASP A 95 12.71 11.79 5.42
N THR A 96 11.46 11.69 5.90
CA THR A 96 10.95 10.46 6.53
C THR A 96 10.20 9.58 5.54
N MET A 97 9.87 10.09 4.34
CA MET A 97 9.22 9.33 3.29
C MET A 97 10.25 8.46 2.55
N PRO A 98 9.91 7.23 2.18
CA PRO A 98 10.81 6.46 1.33
C PRO A 98 10.94 7.11 -0.05
N SER A 99 12.09 6.88 -0.69
CA SER A 99 12.35 7.42 -2.03
C SER A 99 11.26 6.98 -3.00
N GLY A 100 10.66 7.95 -3.71
CA GLY A 100 9.59 7.68 -4.66
C GLY A 100 8.23 7.40 -4.04
N GLY A 101 8.10 7.45 -2.72
CA GLY A 101 6.82 7.23 -2.05
C GLY A 101 5.85 8.38 -2.28
N VAL A 102 4.57 8.03 -2.36
CA VAL A 102 3.48 9.00 -2.55
C VAL A 102 2.61 9.04 -1.30
N PHE A 103 2.21 10.22 -0.89
CA PHE A 103 1.33 10.40 0.25
C PHE A 103 -0.08 10.77 -0.22
N LEU A 104 -1.09 10.06 0.32
CA LEU A 104 -2.51 10.39 0.13
C LEU A 104 -3.14 10.63 1.50
N PRO A 105 -3.71 11.82 1.75
CA PRO A 105 -4.35 12.09 3.04
C PRO A 105 -5.68 11.34 3.18
N LYS A 106 -6.04 11.00 4.39
CA LYS A 106 -7.39 10.53 4.73
C LYS A 106 -8.31 11.73 4.99
N PRO A 107 -9.58 11.65 4.65
CA PRO A 107 -10.21 10.57 3.90
C PRO A 107 -9.82 10.64 2.42
N TYR A 108 -9.56 9.49 1.83
CA TYR A 108 -9.29 9.40 0.40
C TYR A 108 -10.49 8.86 -0.35
N ALA A 109 -10.62 9.23 -1.62
CA ALA A 109 -11.59 8.60 -2.51
C ALA A 109 -10.92 7.39 -3.16
N ALA A 110 -11.65 6.28 -3.31
CA ALA A 110 -11.12 5.09 -3.96
C ALA A 110 -10.64 5.37 -5.38
N ALA A 111 -11.33 6.27 -6.10
CA ALA A 111 -10.91 6.68 -7.44
C ALA A 111 -9.54 7.37 -7.43
N ALA A 112 -9.23 8.17 -6.40
CA ALA A 112 -7.93 8.81 -6.26
C ALA A 112 -6.83 7.80 -6.01
N VAL A 113 -7.10 6.79 -5.19
CA VAL A 113 -6.16 5.70 -4.92
C VAL A 113 -5.88 4.93 -6.21
N ALA A 114 -6.93 4.54 -6.95
CA ALA A 114 -6.78 3.81 -8.20
C ALA A 114 -5.99 4.62 -9.23
N ALA A 115 -6.25 5.92 -9.34
CA ALA A 115 -5.51 6.79 -10.26
C ALA A 115 -4.03 6.88 -9.89
N THR A 116 -3.72 7.00 -8.61
CA THR A 116 -2.33 7.03 -8.13
C THR A 116 -1.62 5.70 -8.43
N ILE A 117 -2.29 4.58 -8.23
CA ILE A 117 -1.75 3.26 -8.59
C ILE A 117 -1.44 3.19 -10.08
N GLN A 118 -2.37 3.61 -10.93
CA GLN A 118 -2.16 3.63 -12.37
C GLN A 118 -0.94 4.47 -12.77
N ASP A 119 -0.80 5.65 -12.16
CA ASP A 119 0.35 6.52 -12.42
C ASP A 119 1.67 5.87 -12.02
N LEU A 120 1.70 5.20 -10.88
CA LEU A 120 2.91 4.52 -10.40
C LEU A 120 3.29 3.31 -11.25
N LEU A 121 2.30 2.63 -11.79
CA LEU A 121 2.54 1.46 -12.66
C LEU A 121 2.95 1.86 -14.07
N GLY A 122 2.77 3.10 -14.41
CA GLY A 122 3.19 3.65 -15.68
C GLY A 122 2.28 3.39 -16.80
#